data_db46192be2284f6279f3b89870f05a39
#
_entry.id   db46192be2284f6279f3b89870f05a39
#
_cell.length_a   1.000
_cell.length_b   1.000
_cell.length_c   1.000
_cell.angle_alpha   90.00
_cell.angle_beta   90.00
_cell.angle_gamma   90.00
#
_symmetry.space_group_name_H-M   'P 1'
#
loop_
_entity.id
_entity.type
_entity.pdbx_description
1 polymer ?
#
loop_
_entity_poly.entity_id
_entity_poly.type
_entity_poly.pdbx_seq_one_letter_code
_entity_poly.pdbx_strand_id
1 'polypeptide(L)'
;MRKQRFSRTEREQAEAAVRSYPLKQAALVRLKENLIRLRQTQTELADRAAADQLARLDRACAKLEVEIGLCEAEINTFDGALALLDDEERLVLERMLLAPIRDAAGELSEALCVETATVYRRRQSALEKIAAYLP
;
A
#
# COMPACT_ATOMS: atom_id res chain seq x y z
N MET A 1 24.33 5.00 23.18
CA MET A 1 23.80 4.54 21.90
C MET A 1 23.48 5.74 21.01
N ARG A 2 24.02 5.77 19.83
CA ARG A 2 23.62 6.78 18.86
C ARG A 2 22.26 6.42 18.32
N LYS A 3 21.32 7.35 18.35
CA LYS A 3 20.05 7.19 17.64
C LYS A 3 20.37 7.05 16.15
N GLN A 4 19.84 6.01 15.54
CA GLN A 4 19.93 5.82 14.10
C GLN A 4 19.17 6.97 13.42
N ARG A 5 19.89 7.77 12.65
CA ARG A 5 19.27 8.85 11.88
C ARG A 5 19.00 8.35 10.47
N PHE A 6 17.76 8.44 10.06
CA PHE A 6 17.39 8.16 8.69
C PHE A 6 17.77 9.33 7.80
N SER A 7 18.30 9.02 6.64
CA SER A 7 18.60 10.03 5.63
C SER A 7 17.31 10.65 5.08
N ARG A 8 17.43 11.82 4.48
CA ARG A 8 16.33 12.47 3.77
C ARG A 8 15.75 11.52 2.70
N THR A 9 16.62 10.81 1.98
CA THR A 9 16.22 9.84 0.95
C THR A 9 15.39 8.70 1.52
N GLU A 10 15.78 8.14 2.67
CA GLU A 10 15.03 7.08 3.34
C GLU A 10 13.64 7.55 3.77
N ARG A 11 13.53 8.77 4.28
CA ARG A 11 12.23 9.37 4.64
C ARG A 11 11.36 9.63 3.44
N GLU A 12 11.94 10.13 2.34
CA GLU A 12 11.23 10.34 1.08
C GLU A 12 10.72 9.01 0.50
N GLN A 13 11.51 7.95 0.59
CA GLN A 13 11.11 6.61 0.17
C GLN A 13 9.96 6.07 1.03
N ALA A 14 10.03 6.26 2.35
CA ALA A 14 8.94 5.87 3.25
C ALA A 14 7.66 6.64 2.94
N GLU A 15 7.75 7.95 2.72
CA GLU A 15 6.61 8.78 2.34
C GLU A 15 6.00 8.32 1.01
N ALA A 16 6.84 8.02 0.01
CA ALA A 16 6.38 7.51 -1.27
C ALA A 16 5.68 6.15 -1.11
N ALA A 17 6.19 5.27 -0.27
CA ALA A 17 5.56 3.98 0.05
C ALA A 17 4.18 4.18 0.68
N VAL A 18 4.05 5.09 1.64
CA VAL A 18 2.78 5.42 2.28
C VAL A 18 1.77 5.94 1.26
N ARG A 19 2.17 6.88 0.40
CA ARG A 19 1.30 7.45 -0.63
C ARG A 19 0.86 6.42 -1.68
N SER A 20 1.71 5.45 -1.98
CA SER A 20 1.40 4.41 -2.96
C SER A 20 0.50 3.30 -2.43
N TYR A 21 0.37 3.16 -1.11
CA TYR A 21 -0.39 2.07 -0.49
C TYR A 21 -1.86 2.00 -0.95
N PRO A 22 -2.64 3.09 -0.95
CA PRO A 22 -4.02 3.03 -1.45
C PRO A 22 -4.10 2.65 -2.93
N LEU A 23 -3.12 3.06 -3.74
CA LEU A 23 -3.04 2.72 -5.16
C LEU A 23 -2.78 1.22 -5.35
N LYS A 24 -1.92 0.64 -4.52
CA LYS A 24 -1.66 -0.81 -4.53
C LYS A 24 -2.89 -1.61 -4.13
N GLN A 25 -3.63 -1.15 -3.13
CA GLN A 25 -4.89 -1.78 -2.75
C GLN A 25 -5.90 -1.77 -3.90
N ALA A 26 -6.05 -0.64 -4.59
CA ALA A 26 -6.93 -0.52 -5.74
C ALA A 26 -6.44 -1.39 -6.92
N ALA A 27 -5.14 -1.45 -7.15
CA ALA A 27 -4.55 -2.30 -8.17
C ALA A 27 -4.82 -3.78 -7.90
N LEU A 28 -4.71 -4.22 -6.66
CA LEU A 28 -5.01 -5.60 -6.26
C LEU A 28 -6.46 -5.98 -6.57
N VAL A 29 -7.41 -5.12 -6.27
CA VAL A 29 -8.82 -5.35 -6.59
C VAL A 29 -9.01 -5.55 -8.09
N ARG A 30 -8.39 -4.69 -8.92
CA ARG A 30 -8.48 -4.81 -10.38
C ARG A 30 -7.83 -6.09 -10.92
N LEU A 31 -6.67 -6.47 -10.38
CA LEU A 31 -6.00 -7.70 -10.78
C LEU A 31 -6.87 -8.92 -10.49
N LYS A 32 -7.49 -8.97 -9.32
CA LYS A 32 -8.40 -10.06 -8.93
C LYS A 32 -9.64 -10.11 -9.82
N GLU A 33 -10.22 -8.96 -10.14
CA GLU A 33 -11.37 -8.89 -11.06
C GLU A 33 -10.99 -9.38 -12.46
N ASN A 34 -9.82 -8.98 -12.97
CA ASN A 34 -9.31 -9.43 -14.26
C ASN A 34 -9.10 -10.94 -14.29
N LEU A 35 -8.56 -11.52 -13.21
CA LEU A 35 -8.38 -12.96 -13.11
C LEU A 35 -9.73 -13.70 -13.15
N ILE A 36 -10.72 -13.21 -12.41
CA ILE A 36 -12.07 -13.77 -12.43
C ILE A 36 -12.64 -13.78 -13.84
N ARG A 37 -12.52 -12.65 -14.56
CA ARG A 37 -13.00 -12.57 -15.95
C ARG A 37 -12.30 -13.54 -16.89
N LEU A 38 -10.98 -13.67 -16.78
CA LEU A 38 -10.23 -14.62 -17.61
C LEU A 38 -10.62 -16.05 -17.32
N ARG A 39 -10.83 -16.41 -16.06
CA ARG A 39 -11.29 -17.76 -15.69
C ARG A 39 -12.69 -18.05 -16.19
N GLN A 40 -13.58 -17.05 -16.15
CA GLN A 40 -14.92 -17.18 -16.75
C GLN A 40 -14.82 -17.41 -18.26
N THR A 41 -13.95 -16.66 -18.94
CA THR A 41 -13.70 -16.84 -20.39
C THR A 41 -13.17 -18.24 -20.68
N GLN A 42 -12.22 -18.76 -19.89
CA GLN A 42 -11.73 -20.13 -20.03
C GLN A 42 -12.86 -21.14 -19.92
N THR A 43 -13.73 -20.98 -18.92
CA THR A 43 -14.86 -21.89 -18.70
C THR A 43 -15.82 -21.86 -19.89
N GLU A 44 -16.14 -20.67 -20.41
CA GLU A 44 -17.04 -20.50 -21.55
C GLU A 44 -16.47 -21.08 -22.84
N LEU A 45 -15.15 -21.02 -23.04
CA LEU A 45 -14.47 -21.44 -24.25
C LEU A 45 -13.91 -22.86 -24.17
N ALA A 46 -14.02 -23.53 -23.02
CA ALA A 46 -13.41 -24.85 -22.80
C ALA A 46 -13.74 -25.89 -23.90
N ASP A 47 -14.98 -25.88 -24.39
CA ASP A 47 -15.46 -26.82 -25.39
C ASP A 47 -15.38 -26.30 -26.83
N ARG A 48 -15.02 -25.02 -27.03
CA ARG A 48 -15.09 -24.34 -28.33
C ARG A 48 -13.77 -23.86 -28.86
N ALA A 49 -12.82 -23.55 -27.96
CA ALA A 49 -11.57 -22.94 -28.34
C ALA A 49 -10.54 -23.95 -28.77
N ALA A 50 -9.64 -23.56 -29.64
CA ALA A 50 -8.48 -24.34 -30.02
C ALA A 50 -7.52 -24.46 -28.84
N ALA A 51 -6.73 -25.53 -28.80
CA ALA A 51 -5.80 -25.82 -27.71
C ALA A 51 -4.80 -24.68 -27.45
N ASP A 52 -4.34 -23.99 -28.51
CA ASP A 52 -3.42 -22.86 -28.40
C ASP A 52 -4.08 -21.63 -27.77
N GLN A 53 -5.37 -21.38 -28.01
CA GLN A 53 -6.12 -20.31 -27.36
C GLN A 53 -6.29 -20.57 -25.87
N LEU A 54 -6.63 -21.82 -25.48
CA LEU A 54 -6.73 -22.21 -24.09
C LEU A 54 -5.38 -22.08 -23.38
N ALA A 55 -4.28 -22.48 -24.04
CA ALA A 55 -2.94 -22.34 -23.50
C ALA A 55 -2.55 -20.85 -23.25
N ARG A 56 -2.97 -19.95 -24.14
CA ARG A 56 -2.75 -18.50 -23.95
C ARG A 56 -3.52 -17.96 -22.75
N LEU A 57 -4.77 -18.40 -22.58
CA LEU A 57 -5.58 -18.01 -21.43
C LEU A 57 -4.98 -18.53 -20.12
N ASP A 58 -4.49 -19.77 -20.11
CA ASP A 58 -3.79 -20.34 -18.95
C ASP A 58 -2.56 -19.53 -18.58
N ARG A 59 -1.75 -19.13 -19.56
CA ARG A 59 -0.58 -18.29 -19.31
C ARG A 59 -0.96 -16.91 -18.78
N ALA A 60 -2.03 -16.30 -19.32
CA ALA A 60 -2.52 -15.02 -18.85
C ALA A 60 -3.01 -15.11 -17.40
N CYS A 61 -3.73 -16.17 -17.05
CA CYS A 61 -4.16 -16.41 -15.68
C CYS A 61 -2.97 -16.62 -14.74
N ALA A 62 -1.99 -17.42 -15.15
CA ALA A 62 -0.77 -17.66 -14.36
C ALA A 62 0.01 -16.38 -14.10
N LYS A 63 0.12 -15.52 -15.12
CA LYS A 63 0.79 -14.20 -14.98
C LYS A 63 0.05 -13.31 -13.99
N LEU A 64 -1.28 -13.24 -14.07
CA LEU A 64 -2.08 -12.48 -13.11
C LEU A 64 -1.96 -13.02 -11.69
N GLU A 65 -1.92 -14.32 -11.51
CA GLU A 65 -1.72 -14.93 -10.19
C GLU A 65 -0.39 -14.53 -9.57
N VAL A 66 0.68 -14.48 -10.36
CA VAL A 66 2.00 -13.99 -9.91
C VAL A 66 1.92 -12.50 -9.53
N GLU A 67 1.32 -11.68 -10.36
CA GLU A 67 1.17 -10.24 -10.09
C GLU A 67 0.35 -9.99 -8.82
N ILE A 68 -0.74 -10.75 -8.63
CA ILE A 68 -1.57 -10.68 -7.42
C ILE A 68 -0.74 -11.05 -6.19
N GLY A 69 0.01 -12.15 -6.26
CA GLY A 69 0.86 -12.59 -5.15
C GLY A 69 1.91 -11.55 -4.76
N LEU A 70 2.56 -10.92 -5.74
CA LEU A 70 3.53 -9.87 -5.49
C LEU A 70 2.87 -8.63 -4.86
N CYS A 71 1.73 -8.22 -5.38
CA CYS A 71 0.98 -7.09 -4.84
C CYS A 71 0.50 -7.35 -3.40
N GLU A 72 -0.03 -8.53 -3.14
CA GLU A 72 -0.44 -8.94 -1.79
C GLU A 72 0.74 -8.94 -0.81
N ALA A 73 1.91 -9.41 -1.24
CA ALA A 73 3.11 -9.42 -0.41
C ALA A 73 3.55 -7.99 -0.04
N GLU A 74 3.51 -7.06 -0.99
CA GLU A 74 3.83 -5.65 -0.72
C GLU A 74 2.84 -5.01 0.24
N ILE A 75 1.54 -5.27 0.05
CA ILE A 75 0.48 -4.77 0.94
C ILE A 75 0.66 -5.33 2.35
N ASN A 76 0.92 -6.63 2.47
CA ASN A 76 1.12 -7.27 3.77
C ASN A 76 2.35 -6.74 4.49
N THR A 77 3.44 -6.48 3.77
CA THR A 77 4.63 -5.85 4.33
C THR A 77 4.31 -4.47 4.88
N PHE A 78 3.57 -3.68 4.12
CA PHE A 78 3.18 -2.34 4.56
C PHE A 78 2.19 -2.39 5.74
N ASP A 79 1.23 -3.31 5.74
CA ASP A 79 0.33 -3.52 6.88
C ASP A 79 1.11 -3.86 8.15
N GLY A 80 2.16 -4.67 8.03
CA GLY A 80 3.07 -4.96 9.15
C GLY A 80 3.77 -3.72 9.68
N ALA A 81 4.19 -2.82 8.78
CA ALA A 81 4.79 -1.55 9.17
C ALA A 81 3.79 -0.65 9.91
N LEU A 82 2.56 -0.55 9.39
CA LEU A 82 1.50 0.23 10.03
C LEU A 82 1.15 -0.29 11.42
N ALA A 83 1.23 -1.59 11.63
CA ALA A 83 0.94 -2.22 12.93
C ALA A 83 1.94 -1.81 14.03
N LEU A 84 3.12 -1.30 13.66
CA LEU A 84 4.12 -0.80 14.60
C LEU A 84 3.83 0.61 15.09
N LEU A 85 2.91 1.32 14.44
CA LEU A 85 2.57 2.69 14.79
C LEU A 85 1.56 2.72 15.94
N ASP A 86 1.64 3.76 16.79
CA ASP A 86 0.57 4.02 17.75
C ASP A 86 -0.63 4.66 17.06
N ASP A 87 -1.74 4.81 17.79
CA ASP A 87 -2.99 5.33 17.23
C ASP A 87 -2.85 6.75 16.70
N GLU A 88 -2.08 7.61 17.39
CA GLU A 88 -1.85 8.99 16.97
C GLU A 88 -1.01 9.04 15.69
N GLU A 89 0.04 8.24 15.63
CA GLU A 89 0.90 8.16 14.43
C GLU A 89 0.10 7.67 13.22
N ARG A 90 -0.74 6.66 13.38
CA ARG A 90 -1.61 6.15 12.31
C ARG A 90 -2.60 7.20 11.84
N LEU A 91 -3.22 7.91 12.77
CA LEU A 91 -4.16 8.98 12.44
C LEU A 91 -3.48 10.11 11.65
N VAL A 92 -2.28 10.51 12.08
CA VAL A 92 -1.50 11.54 11.39
C VAL A 92 -1.17 11.11 9.95
N LEU A 93 -0.68 9.89 9.75
CA LEU A 93 -0.39 9.38 8.40
C LEU A 93 -1.66 9.28 7.55
N GLU A 94 -2.76 8.81 8.11
CA GLU A 94 -4.01 8.69 7.39
C GLU A 94 -4.48 10.04 6.86
N ARG A 95 -4.52 11.06 7.73
CA ARG A 95 -5.03 12.39 7.38
C ARG A 95 -4.08 13.21 6.52
N MET A 96 -2.78 12.95 6.58
CA MET A 96 -1.79 13.71 5.84
C MET A 96 -1.32 13.04 4.54
N LEU A 97 -1.29 11.71 4.48
CA LEU A 97 -0.67 10.98 3.38
C LEU A 97 -1.57 9.91 2.73
N LEU A 98 -2.27 9.10 3.51
CA LEU A 98 -3.08 7.99 2.98
C LEU A 98 -4.38 8.48 2.34
N ALA A 99 -5.11 9.32 3.05
CA ALA A 99 -6.32 9.96 2.59
C ALA A 99 -6.24 11.44 2.95
N PRO A 100 -5.42 12.23 2.22
CA PRO A 100 -5.15 13.62 2.59
C PRO A 100 -6.41 14.47 2.64
N ILE A 101 -6.55 15.23 3.72
CA ILE A 101 -7.61 16.20 3.88
C ILE A 101 -7.03 17.61 3.83
N ARG A 102 -7.88 18.59 3.53
CA ARG A 102 -7.48 19.99 3.51
C ARG A 102 -7.15 20.44 4.92
N ASP A 103 -6.01 21.16 5.09
CA ASP A 103 -5.53 21.62 6.38
C ASP A 103 -5.42 20.50 7.45
N ALA A 104 -4.88 19.37 7.04
CA ALA A 104 -4.73 18.21 7.92
C ALA A 104 -3.97 18.54 9.21
N ALA A 105 -2.89 19.31 9.12
CA ALA A 105 -2.08 19.65 10.28
C ALA A 105 -2.88 20.48 11.30
N GLY A 106 -3.69 21.44 10.86
CA GLY A 106 -4.55 22.24 11.72
C GLY A 106 -5.63 21.42 12.39
N GLU A 107 -6.32 20.57 11.62
CA GLU A 107 -7.37 19.69 12.17
C GLU A 107 -6.80 18.66 13.16
N LEU A 108 -5.63 18.07 12.87
CA LEU A 108 -4.98 17.16 13.79
C LEU A 108 -4.50 17.85 15.07
N SER A 109 -4.01 19.08 14.95
CA SER A 109 -3.63 19.89 16.11
C SER A 109 -4.81 20.07 17.06
N GLU A 110 -5.99 20.39 16.55
CA GLU A 110 -7.22 20.51 17.34
C GLU A 110 -7.68 19.17 17.91
N ALA A 111 -7.75 18.14 17.07
CA ALA A 111 -8.24 16.82 17.45
C ALA A 111 -7.38 16.15 18.53
N LEU A 112 -6.06 16.31 18.46
CA LEU A 112 -5.12 15.72 19.41
C LEU A 112 -4.77 16.64 20.57
N CYS A 113 -5.24 17.87 20.55
CA CYS A 113 -4.94 18.90 21.57
C CYS A 113 -3.42 19.14 21.72
N VAL A 114 -2.71 19.21 20.60
CA VAL A 114 -1.26 19.44 20.52
C VAL A 114 -0.94 20.57 19.56
N GLU A 115 0.28 21.10 19.64
CA GLU A 115 0.74 22.12 18.69
C GLU A 115 0.98 21.50 17.31
N THR A 116 0.85 22.30 16.26
CA THR A 116 1.12 21.90 14.86
C THR A 116 2.52 21.29 14.71
N ALA A 117 3.51 21.85 15.36
CA ALA A 117 4.87 21.29 15.35
C ALA A 117 4.93 19.86 15.90
N THR A 118 4.10 19.55 16.89
CA THR A 118 3.99 18.18 17.43
C THR A 118 3.35 17.22 16.40
N VAL A 119 2.37 17.69 15.64
CA VAL A 119 1.77 16.90 14.55
C VAL A 119 2.85 16.50 13.53
N TYR A 120 3.68 17.42 13.10
CA TYR A 120 4.78 17.15 12.17
C TYR A 120 5.83 16.20 12.76
N ARG A 121 6.12 16.32 14.05
CA ARG A 121 7.03 15.38 14.73
C ARG A 121 6.44 13.96 14.78
N ARG A 122 5.14 13.82 15.01
CA ARG A 122 4.45 12.53 14.95
C ARG A 122 4.50 11.92 13.55
N ARG A 123 4.30 12.76 12.53
CA ARG A 123 4.43 12.33 11.14
C ARG A 123 5.82 11.80 10.85
N GLN A 124 6.85 12.52 11.27
CA GLN A 124 8.23 12.09 11.07
C GLN A 124 8.57 10.82 11.84
N SER A 125 8.14 10.70 13.10
CA SER A 125 8.31 9.48 13.87
C SER A 125 7.67 8.28 13.19
N ALA A 126 6.46 8.43 12.68
CA ALA A 126 5.76 7.39 11.95
C ALA A 126 6.52 6.97 10.68
N LEU A 127 6.99 7.93 9.89
CA LEU A 127 7.76 7.65 8.68
C LEU A 127 9.09 6.95 8.97
N GLU A 128 9.75 7.31 10.06
CA GLU A 128 10.99 6.63 10.49
C GLU A 128 10.74 5.18 10.88
N LYS A 129 9.65 4.90 11.59
CA LYS A 129 9.26 3.53 11.95
C LYS A 129 8.97 2.70 10.69
N ILE A 130 8.28 3.29 9.73
CA ILE A 130 8.01 2.63 8.44
C ILE A 130 9.31 2.39 7.68
N ALA A 131 10.19 3.38 7.59
CA ALA A 131 11.48 3.25 6.92
C ALA A 131 12.34 2.13 7.52
N ALA A 132 12.33 2.00 8.85
CA ALA A 132 13.05 0.95 9.55
C ALA A 132 12.50 -0.46 9.27
N TYR A 133 11.21 -0.57 9.02
CA TYR A 133 10.54 -1.86 8.77
C TYR A 133 10.64 -2.31 7.29
N LEU A 134 10.59 -1.38 6.36
CA LEU A 134 10.65 -1.70 4.92
C LEU A 134 12.04 -2.20 4.52
N PRO A 135 12.10 -3.20 3.61
CA PRO A 135 13.39 -3.72 3.14
C PRO A 135 14.18 -2.72 2.31
#